data_6c6d505eacd8f40b05a09148f6fb63b2
#
_entry.id   6c6d505eacd8f40b05a09148f6fb63b2
#
_cell.length_a   1.000
_cell.length_b   1.000
_cell.length_c   1.000
_cell.angle_alpha   90.00
_cell.angle_beta   90.00
_cell.angle_gamma   90.00
#
_symmetry.space_group_name_H-M   'P 1'
#
loop_
_entity.id
_entity.type
_entity.pdbx_description
1 polymer ?
#
loop_
_entity_poly.entity_id
_entity_poly.type
_entity_poly.pdbx_seq_one_letter_code
_entity_poly.pdbx_strand_id
1 'polypeptide(L)'
;MISNIPNLVYLAPTTKEEYFAMLHWSMNQREHPVAIRVPACGVLSDGKAVTKDFGKLNTYEVTQAGSDVAFIGLGSFYPLAQQAAAEYEKRTGVRPTVINPYYITGLDKELLAQLGKTHKTVVTLEDGVLDGGFGQKIAAYYGGTDTKVLCYGLQKEFLDRYDVQSVLEENRLTSAQISDDLQNL
;
A
#
# COMPACT_ATOMS: atom_id res chain seq x y z
N MET A 1 1.10 10.38 12.49
CA MET A 1 1.86 10.92 13.64
C MET A 1 3.01 10.02 14.06
N ILE A 2 2.81 8.74 14.41
CA ILE A 2 3.91 7.84 14.81
C ILE A 2 4.90 7.53 13.66
N SER A 3 4.47 7.55 12.41
CA SER A 3 5.35 7.33 11.25
C SER A 3 6.47 8.37 11.09
N ASN A 4 6.44 9.45 11.88
CA ASN A 4 7.47 10.49 11.86
C ASN A 4 8.48 10.36 13.01
N ILE A 5 8.36 9.32 13.84
CA ILE A 5 9.34 9.05 14.90
C ILE A 5 10.63 8.57 14.23
N PRO A 6 11.78 9.22 14.52
CA PRO A 6 13.06 8.80 13.95
C PRO A 6 13.39 7.36 14.33
N ASN A 7 13.94 6.62 13.38
CA ASN A 7 14.41 5.25 13.54
C ASN A 7 13.29 4.18 13.78
N LEU A 8 12.02 4.60 13.84
CA LEU A 8 10.91 3.67 13.98
C LEU A 8 10.69 2.88 12.70
N VAL A 9 10.66 1.58 12.79
CA VAL A 9 10.14 0.69 11.75
C VAL A 9 8.65 0.47 11.98
N TYR A 10 7.81 0.92 11.05
CA TYR A 10 6.36 0.81 11.17
C TYR A 10 5.82 -0.05 10.04
N LEU A 11 5.27 -1.21 10.41
CA LEU A 11 4.85 -2.28 9.52
C LEU A 11 3.32 -2.38 9.44
N ALA A 12 2.83 -2.86 8.29
CA ALA A 12 1.41 -3.13 8.07
C ALA A 12 1.27 -4.48 7.36
N PRO A 13 0.96 -5.57 8.08
CA PRO A 13 0.73 -6.87 7.48
C PRO A 13 -0.57 -6.92 6.67
N THR A 14 -0.58 -7.71 5.61
CA THR A 14 -1.78 -8.01 4.82
C THR A 14 -2.44 -9.30 5.25
N THR A 15 -1.64 -10.23 5.82
CA THR A 15 -2.10 -11.55 6.28
C THR A 15 -1.67 -11.85 7.71
N LYS A 16 -2.31 -12.86 8.30
CA LYS A 16 -1.96 -13.38 9.63
C LYS A 16 -0.53 -13.91 9.66
N GLU A 17 -0.10 -14.56 8.61
CA GLU A 17 1.25 -15.12 8.46
C GLU A 17 2.29 -14.01 8.45
N GLU A 18 2.05 -12.95 7.70
CA GLU A 18 2.91 -11.76 7.71
C GLU A 18 2.97 -11.10 9.09
N TYR A 19 1.81 -10.98 9.77
CA TYR A 19 1.77 -10.42 11.12
C TYR A 19 2.68 -11.19 12.08
N PHE A 20 2.60 -12.52 12.10
CA PHE A 20 3.45 -13.33 12.98
C PHE A 20 4.93 -13.28 12.57
N ALA A 21 5.23 -13.25 11.27
CA ALA A 21 6.60 -13.09 10.80
C ALA A 21 7.21 -11.75 11.20
N MET A 22 6.44 -10.66 11.07
CA MET A 22 6.83 -9.31 11.53
C MET A 22 7.03 -9.26 13.05
N LEU A 23 6.11 -9.87 13.81
CA LEU A 23 6.21 -9.95 15.27
C LEU A 23 7.45 -10.73 15.70
N HIS A 24 7.67 -11.90 15.09
CA HIS A 24 8.85 -12.72 15.36
C HIS A 24 10.15 -11.95 15.06
N TRP A 25 10.23 -11.30 13.88
CA TRP A 25 11.39 -10.47 13.55
C TRP A 25 11.59 -9.35 14.56
N SER A 26 10.53 -8.63 14.95
CA SER A 26 10.61 -7.50 15.87
C SER A 26 11.14 -7.86 17.26
N MET A 27 10.83 -9.09 17.73
CA MET A 27 11.31 -9.58 19.03
C MET A 27 12.78 -10.06 19.00
N ASN A 28 13.29 -10.43 17.82
CA ASN A 28 14.63 -10.99 17.67
C ASN A 28 15.70 -9.95 17.23
N GLN A 29 15.31 -8.71 16.96
CA GLN A 29 16.21 -7.60 16.66
C GLN A 29 16.23 -6.57 17.82
N ARG A 30 17.27 -5.72 17.89
CA ARG A 30 17.43 -4.68 18.93
C ARG A 30 17.90 -3.34 18.37
N GLU A 31 17.87 -3.19 17.05
CA GLU A 31 18.41 -2.02 16.36
C GLU A 31 17.37 -0.90 16.20
N HIS A 32 16.08 -1.29 16.12
CA HIS A 32 15.00 -0.37 15.82
C HIS A 32 13.82 -0.56 16.76
N PRO A 33 13.16 0.51 17.24
CA PRO A 33 11.81 0.41 17.76
C PRO A 33 10.86 -0.01 16.62
N VAL A 34 9.93 -0.92 16.90
CA VAL A 34 9.01 -1.47 15.89
C VAL A 34 7.58 -1.22 16.33
N ALA A 35 6.76 -0.76 15.39
CA ALA A 35 5.30 -0.74 15.50
C ALA A 35 4.69 -1.58 14.37
N ILE A 36 3.63 -2.33 14.68
CA ILE A 36 2.89 -3.11 13.70
C ILE A 36 1.43 -2.63 13.74
N ARG A 37 0.92 -2.13 12.60
CA ARG A 37 -0.46 -1.69 12.47
C ARG A 37 -1.32 -2.85 11.98
N VAL A 38 -2.31 -3.21 12.78
CA VAL A 38 -3.28 -4.26 12.46
C VAL A 38 -4.68 -3.64 12.43
N PRO A 39 -5.52 -3.95 11.44
CA PRO A 39 -6.89 -3.46 11.41
C PRO A 39 -7.70 -4.01 12.59
N ALA A 40 -8.72 -3.27 13.05
CA ALA A 40 -9.55 -3.65 14.20
C ALA A 40 -10.27 -5.00 14.02
N CYS A 41 -10.60 -5.36 12.77
CA CYS A 41 -11.18 -6.66 12.42
C CYS A 41 -10.16 -7.81 12.37
N GLY A 42 -8.86 -7.51 12.62
CA GLY A 42 -7.77 -8.46 12.49
C GLY A 42 -7.33 -8.69 11.04
N VAL A 43 -6.39 -9.62 10.85
CA VAL A 43 -5.89 -10.06 9.55
C VAL A 43 -6.29 -11.51 9.29
N LEU A 44 -6.65 -11.79 8.05
CA LEU A 44 -7.05 -13.14 7.63
C LEU A 44 -5.82 -13.98 7.26
N SER A 45 -5.93 -15.28 7.46
CA SER A 45 -4.90 -16.24 7.01
C SER A 45 -5.08 -16.52 5.52
N ASP A 46 -3.98 -16.54 4.77
CA ASP A 46 -3.95 -17.03 3.38
C ASP A 46 -3.22 -18.39 3.27
N GLY A 47 -2.71 -18.90 4.40
CA GLY A 47 -2.03 -20.18 4.49
C GLY A 47 -0.65 -20.24 3.84
N LYS A 48 -0.11 -19.11 3.37
CA LYS A 48 1.17 -19.09 2.67
C LYS A 48 2.33 -18.82 3.63
N ALA A 49 3.45 -19.49 3.40
CA ALA A 49 4.66 -19.23 4.15
C ALA A 49 5.25 -17.86 3.76
N VAL A 50 5.64 -17.08 4.75
CA VAL A 50 6.32 -15.80 4.55
C VAL A 50 7.82 -16.04 4.41
N THR A 51 8.36 -15.68 3.26
CA THR A 51 9.80 -15.79 2.96
C THR A 51 10.53 -14.44 3.05
N LYS A 52 9.79 -13.36 3.31
CA LYS A 52 10.30 -11.99 3.41
C LYS A 52 11.27 -11.84 4.58
N ASP A 53 12.45 -11.30 4.29
CA ASP A 53 13.42 -10.86 5.29
C ASP A 53 13.10 -9.41 5.71
N PHE A 54 12.46 -9.23 6.86
CA PHE A 54 12.13 -7.91 7.40
C PHE A 54 13.34 -7.12 7.90
N GLY A 55 14.51 -7.74 8.02
CA GLY A 55 15.78 -7.05 8.31
C GLY A 55 16.28 -6.20 7.14
N LYS A 56 15.85 -6.50 5.92
CA LYS A 56 16.06 -5.65 4.75
C LYS A 56 15.01 -4.56 4.71
N LEU A 57 15.25 -3.50 5.50
CA LEU A 57 14.28 -2.44 5.70
C LEU A 57 13.85 -1.75 4.42
N ASN A 58 12.59 -1.33 4.39
CA ASN A 58 11.97 -0.55 3.30
C ASN A 58 12.02 -1.21 1.92
N THR A 59 12.18 -2.53 1.85
CA THR A 59 12.08 -3.29 0.60
C THR A 59 10.65 -3.74 0.38
N TYR A 60 10.10 -3.47 -0.80
CA TYR A 60 8.75 -3.85 -1.19
C TYR A 60 8.76 -5.17 -1.97
N GLU A 61 7.62 -5.81 -2.09
CA GLU A 61 7.47 -7.03 -2.88
C GLU A 61 6.57 -6.79 -4.08
N VAL A 62 7.08 -7.10 -5.27
CA VAL A 62 6.29 -7.14 -6.50
C VAL A 62 5.59 -8.49 -6.56
N THR A 63 4.31 -8.53 -6.24
CA THR A 63 3.51 -9.76 -6.21
C THR A 63 2.91 -10.10 -7.56
N GLN A 64 2.76 -9.10 -8.43
CA GLN A 64 2.41 -9.24 -9.85
C GLN A 64 3.24 -8.26 -10.65
N ALA A 65 4.00 -8.75 -11.62
CA ALA A 65 4.70 -7.91 -12.58
C ALA A 65 3.79 -7.57 -13.76
N GLY A 66 3.89 -6.34 -14.24
CA GLY A 66 3.13 -5.80 -15.36
C GLY A 66 3.74 -4.51 -15.90
N SER A 67 2.91 -3.66 -16.51
CA SER A 67 3.33 -2.40 -17.11
C SER A 67 2.27 -1.31 -16.97
N ASP A 68 2.61 -0.10 -17.37
CA ASP A 68 1.75 1.08 -17.48
C ASP A 68 1.27 1.64 -16.14
N VAL A 69 0.62 0.83 -15.29
CA VAL A 69 0.13 1.21 -13.97
C VAL A 69 0.71 0.29 -12.89
N ALA A 70 1.20 0.87 -11.78
CA ALA A 70 1.64 0.13 -10.61
C ALA A 70 0.71 0.42 -9.42
N PHE A 71 0.09 -0.61 -8.86
CA PHE A 71 -0.73 -0.53 -7.66
C PHE A 71 0.08 -0.91 -6.43
N ILE A 72 0.14 -0.02 -5.45
CA ILE A 72 0.83 -0.24 -4.18
C ILE A 72 -0.22 -0.23 -3.07
N GLY A 73 -0.59 -1.41 -2.58
CA GLY A 73 -1.62 -1.57 -1.54
C GLY A 73 -1.02 -1.81 -0.16
N LEU A 74 -1.26 -0.90 0.79
CA LEU A 74 -0.71 -0.97 2.14
C LEU A 74 -1.64 -1.71 3.11
N GLY A 75 -1.11 -2.76 3.74
CA GLY A 75 -1.79 -3.49 4.80
C GLY A 75 -3.17 -4.00 4.37
N SER A 76 -4.23 -3.66 5.10
CA SER A 76 -5.61 -4.11 4.81
C SER A 76 -6.17 -3.66 3.46
N PHE A 77 -5.54 -2.68 2.79
CA PHE A 77 -5.93 -2.23 1.45
C PHE A 77 -5.16 -2.92 0.31
N TYR A 78 -4.26 -3.84 0.63
CA TYR A 78 -3.62 -4.67 -0.39
C TYR A 78 -4.61 -5.53 -1.20
N PRO A 79 -5.62 -6.19 -0.61
CA PRO A 79 -6.66 -6.88 -1.38
C PRO A 79 -7.44 -5.95 -2.33
N LEU A 80 -7.71 -4.71 -1.92
CA LEU A 80 -8.35 -3.71 -2.79
C LEU A 80 -7.45 -3.35 -3.97
N ALA A 81 -6.14 -3.23 -3.75
CA ALA A 81 -5.16 -3.01 -4.83
C ALA A 81 -5.17 -4.16 -5.84
N GLN A 82 -5.24 -5.41 -5.38
CA GLN A 82 -5.36 -6.58 -6.26
C GLN A 82 -6.67 -6.56 -7.06
N GLN A 83 -7.79 -6.22 -6.43
CA GLN A 83 -9.09 -6.13 -7.10
C GLN A 83 -9.12 -5.00 -8.13
N ALA A 84 -8.56 -3.82 -7.80
CA ALA A 84 -8.47 -2.70 -8.74
C ALA A 84 -7.55 -3.03 -9.92
N ALA A 85 -6.44 -3.72 -9.68
CA ALA A 85 -5.54 -4.19 -10.71
C ALA A 85 -6.21 -5.19 -11.67
N ALA A 86 -6.98 -6.13 -11.14
CA ALA A 86 -7.73 -7.10 -11.93
C ALA A 86 -8.84 -6.43 -12.76
N GLU A 87 -9.54 -5.45 -12.19
CA GLU A 87 -10.58 -4.68 -12.92
C GLU A 87 -9.94 -3.81 -14.01
N TYR A 88 -8.79 -3.19 -13.76
CA TYR A 88 -8.03 -2.44 -14.75
C TYR A 88 -7.59 -3.34 -15.91
N GLU A 89 -7.00 -4.52 -15.62
CA GLU A 89 -6.57 -5.50 -16.63
C GLU A 89 -7.75 -5.96 -17.49
N LYS A 90 -8.88 -6.25 -16.85
CA LYS A 90 -10.11 -6.65 -17.54
C LYS A 90 -10.63 -5.58 -18.52
N ARG A 91 -10.55 -4.30 -18.15
CA ARG A 91 -11.05 -3.18 -18.95
C ARG A 91 -10.10 -2.77 -20.07
N THR A 92 -8.80 -2.83 -19.83
CA THR A 92 -7.78 -2.30 -20.75
C THR A 92 -7.05 -3.36 -21.54
N GLY A 93 -7.06 -4.62 -21.07
CA GLY A 93 -6.21 -5.69 -21.58
C GLY A 93 -4.74 -5.56 -21.17
N VAL A 94 -4.38 -4.54 -20.39
CA VAL A 94 -2.99 -4.31 -19.93
C VAL A 94 -2.85 -4.82 -18.50
N ARG A 95 -1.92 -5.74 -18.29
CA ARG A 95 -1.61 -6.28 -16.95
C ARG A 95 -0.80 -5.26 -16.13
N PRO A 96 -1.33 -4.75 -15.03
CA PRO A 96 -0.61 -3.81 -14.16
C PRO A 96 0.34 -4.53 -13.19
N THR A 97 1.27 -3.78 -12.62
CA THR A 97 2.09 -4.25 -11.49
C THR A 97 1.33 -4.12 -10.19
N VAL A 98 1.42 -5.13 -9.30
CA VAL A 98 0.87 -5.08 -7.94
C VAL A 98 1.99 -5.27 -6.92
N ILE A 99 2.01 -4.43 -5.89
CA ILE A 99 3.09 -4.33 -4.92
C ILE A 99 2.54 -4.34 -3.50
N ASN A 100 3.13 -5.19 -2.64
CA ASN A 100 2.95 -5.14 -1.19
C ASN A 100 4.15 -4.37 -0.58
N PRO A 101 3.96 -3.18 -0.02
CA PRO A 101 5.05 -2.39 0.53
C PRO A 101 5.49 -2.83 1.92
N TYR A 102 4.65 -3.50 2.70
CA TYR A 102 4.88 -3.89 4.10
C TYR A 102 5.15 -2.75 5.09
N TYR A 103 5.87 -1.71 4.66
CA TYR A 103 6.37 -0.62 5.50
C TYR A 103 5.55 0.66 5.30
N ILE A 104 5.10 1.24 6.43
CA ILE A 104 4.48 2.57 6.45
C ILE A 104 5.58 3.66 6.50
N THR A 105 6.71 3.36 7.16
CA THR A 105 7.89 4.22 7.22
C THR A 105 8.90 3.83 6.16
N GLY A 106 9.52 4.82 5.57
CA GLY A 106 10.53 4.62 4.52
C GLY A 106 9.96 4.30 3.15
N LEU A 107 10.82 4.28 2.15
CA LEU A 107 10.48 4.02 0.74
C LEU A 107 11.51 3.07 0.13
N ASP A 108 11.06 2.14 -0.68
CA ASP A 108 11.91 1.36 -1.58
C ASP A 108 12.29 2.21 -2.79
N LYS A 109 13.33 3.03 -2.62
CA LYS A 109 13.76 3.97 -3.66
C LYS A 109 14.26 3.29 -4.92
N GLU A 110 14.82 2.07 -4.80
CA GLU A 110 15.31 1.30 -5.97
C GLU A 110 14.12 0.83 -6.81
N LEU A 111 13.12 0.22 -6.18
CA LEU A 111 11.91 -0.20 -6.88
C LEU A 111 11.15 0.99 -7.46
N LEU A 112 10.96 2.07 -6.68
CA LEU A 112 10.27 3.27 -7.16
C LEU A 112 11.00 3.90 -8.36
N ALA A 113 12.33 3.93 -8.37
CA ALA A 113 13.10 4.42 -9.52
C ALA A 113 12.93 3.54 -10.77
N GLN A 114 12.79 2.22 -10.59
CA GLN A 114 12.50 1.29 -11.70
C GLN A 114 11.08 1.50 -12.23
N LEU A 115 10.08 1.63 -11.34
CA LEU A 115 8.70 1.91 -11.72
C LEU A 115 8.57 3.22 -12.52
N GLY A 116 9.24 4.29 -12.09
CA GLY A 116 9.22 5.57 -12.80
C GLY A 116 9.79 5.51 -14.23
N LYS A 117 10.55 4.48 -14.58
CA LYS A 117 11.06 4.26 -15.95
C LYS A 117 10.10 3.45 -16.83
N THR A 118 9.24 2.65 -16.23
CA THR A 118 8.45 1.62 -16.92
C THR A 118 6.94 1.82 -16.77
N HIS A 119 6.50 2.67 -15.82
CA HIS A 119 5.09 2.91 -15.54
C HIS A 119 4.78 4.41 -15.64
N LYS A 120 3.66 4.75 -16.22
CA LYS A 120 3.18 6.14 -16.32
C LYS A 120 2.48 6.60 -15.05
N THR A 121 1.82 5.66 -14.37
CA THR A 121 1.00 5.95 -13.21
C THR A 121 1.31 5.00 -12.06
N VAL A 122 1.43 5.55 -10.86
CA VAL A 122 1.52 4.81 -9.60
C VAL A 122 0.26 5.11 -8.79
N VAL A 123 -0.42 4.07 -8.35
CA VAL A 123 -1.63 4.13 -7.52
C VAL A 123 -1.28 3.63 -6.14
N THR A 124 -1.52 4.43 -5.12
CA THR A 124 -1.33 4.02 -3.72
C THR A 124 -2.67 3.89 -3.02
N LEU A 125 -2.82 2.81 -2.24
CA LEU A 125 -4.03 2.55 -1.45
C LEU A 125 -3.64 2.32 0.01
N GLU A 126 -4.25 3.09 0.91
CA GLU A 126 -4.04 2.97 2.35
C GLU A 126 -5.34 3.11 3.15
N ASP A 127 -5.48 2.34 4.23
CA ASP A 127 -6.61 2.41 5.17
C ASP A 127 -6.44 3.54 6.21
N GLY A 128 -5.73 4.58 5.84
CA GLY A 128 -5.43 5.76 6.65
C GLY A 128 -5.93 7.04 6.00
N VAL A 129 -5.80 8.12 6.76
CA VAL A 129 -6.03 9.47 6.26
C VAL A 129 -4.92 9.86 5.29
N LEU A 130 -5.29 10.43 4.14
CA LEU A 130 -4.35 10.85 3.10
C LEU A 130 -3.34 11.88 3.60
N ASP A 131 -3.78 12.82 4.45
CA ASP A 131 -2.94 13.87 5.01
C ASP A 131 -1.79 13.30 5.86
N GLY A 132 -0.55 13.42 5.39
CA GLY A 132 0.63 12.84 6.04
C GLY A 132 0.73 11.32 5.91
N GLY A 133 -0.09 10.72 5.03
CA GLY A 133 -0.18 9.29 4.78
C GLY A 133 0.98 8.70 3.97
N PHE A 134 0.88 7.42 3.72
CA PHE A 134 1.84 6.67 2.92
C PHE A 134 1.86 7.15 1.46
N GLY A 135 0.68 7.36 0.85
CA GLY A 135 0.55 7.81 -0.53
C GLY A 135 1.22 9.16 -0.78
N GLN A 136 1.11 10.11 0.17
CA GLN A 136 1.77 11.40 0.05
C GLN A 136 3.31 11.29 0.01
N LYS A 137 3.92 10.32 0.70
CA LYS A 137 5.37 10.09 0.63
C LYS A 137 5.78 9.60 -0.76
N ILE A 138 4.99 8.72 -1.36
CA ILE A 138 5.19 8.24 -2.74
C ILE A 138 5.01 9.39 -3.72
N ALA A 139 3.95 10.20 -3.58
CA ALA A 139 3.72 11.36 -4.42
C ALA A 139 4.86 12.39 -4.32
N ALA A 140 5.36 12.64 -3.12
CA ALA A 140 6.52 13.52 -2.90
C ALA A 140 7.79 12.98 -3.57
N TYR A 141 7.99 11.67 -3.57
CA TYR A 141 9.12 11.03 -4.26
C TYR A 141 9.08 11.29 -5.78
N TYR A 142 7.90 11.21 -6.39
CA TYR A 142 7.72 11.42 -7.83
C TYR A 142 7.46 12.86 -8.23
N GLY A 143 7.37 13.80 -7.28
CA GLY A 143 6.96 15.19 -7.53
C GLY A 143 7.83 16.00 -8.52
N GLY A 144 9.02 15.52 -8.84
CA GLY A 144 9.91 16.12 -9.87
C GLY A 144 10.02 15.28 -11.13
N THR A 145 9.14 14.31 -11.36
CA THR A 145 9.15 13.38 -12.50
C THR A 145 7.84 13.46 -13.29
N ASP A 146 7.80 12.79 -14.44
CA ASP A 146 6.59 12.70 -15.28
C ASP A 146 5.62 11.59 -14.81
N THR A 147 5.98 10.82 -13.78
CA THR A 147 5.15 9.75 -13.24
C THR A 147 3.98 10.35 -12.46
N LYS A 148 2.75 10.06 -12.89
CA LYS A 148 1.54 10.45 -12.16
C LYS A 148 1.38 9.59 -10.90
N VAL A 149 0.95 10.20 -9.80
CA VAL A 149 0.62 9.45 -8.57
C VAL A 149 -0.82 9.73 -8.16
N LEU A 150 -1.63 8.68 -8.06
CA LEU A 150 -2.96 8.74 -7.49
C LEU A 150 -2.94 8.13 -6.09
N CYS A 151 -3.40 8.91 -5.12
CA CYS A 151 -3.44 8.47 -3.72
C CYS A 151 -4.89 8.21 -3.29
N TYR A 152 -5.16 6.99 -2.87
CA TYR A 152 -6.45 6.56 -2.35
C TYR A 152 -6.35 6.25 -0.85
N GLY A 153 -7.20 6.87 -0.08
CA GLY A 153 -7.30 6.76 1.37
C GLY A 153 -8.46 7.62 1.89
N LEU A 154 -8.62 7.65 3.20
CA LEU A 154 -9.72 8.38 3.83
C LEU A 154 -9.45 9.89 3.84
N GLN A 155 -10.53 10.66 3.76
CA GLN A 155 -10.51 12.09 4.05
C GLN A 155 -10.22 12.33 5.55
N LYS A 156 -9.68 13.51 5.87
CA LYS A 156 -9.36 13.90 7.25
C LYS A 156 -10.60 14.41 7.97
N GLU A 157 -11.39 13.48 8.45
CA GLU A 157 -12.63 13.77 9.17
C GLU A 157 -12.85 12.79 10.33
N PHE A 158 -13.73 13.15 11.26
CA PHE A 158 -14.16 12.25 12.33
C PHE A 158 -15.38 11.46 11.84
N LEU A 159 -15.18 10.13 11.72
CA LEU A 159 -16.27 9.20 11.39
C LEU A 159 -16.96 8.75 12.68
N ASP A 160 -18.24 9.06 12.83
CA ASP A 160 -19.09 8.55 13.93
C ASP A 160 -20.26 7.76 13.36
N ARG A 161 -20.46 6.53 13.86
CA ARG A 161 -21.58 5.63 13.50
C ARG A 161 -21.75 5.44 11.99
N TYR A 162 -20.67 5.10 11.32
CA TYR A 162 -20.64 4.97 9.87
C TYR A 162 -20.89 3.53 9.40
N ASP A 163 -21.45 3.41 8.21
CA ASP A 163 -21.42 2.19 7.41
C ASP A 163 -20.12 2.13 6.63
N VAL A 164 -19.38 1.04 6.79
CA VAL A 164 -18.05 0.87 6.14
C VAL A 164 -18.14 0.97 4.62
N GLN A 165 -19.17 0.35 4.01
CA GLN A 165 -19.32 0.33 2.57
C GLN A 165 -19.59 1.75 2.03
N SER A 166 -20.46 2.50 2.69
CA SER A 166 -20.75 3.90 2.34
C SER A 166 -19.48 4.75 2.39
N VAL A 167 -18.69 4.64 3.47
CA VAL A 167 -17.42 5.38 3.60
C VAL A 167 -16.44 5.03 2.49
N LEU A 168 -16.31 3.75 2.13
CA LEU A 168 -15.45 3.34 1.01
C LEU A 168 -15.91 3.94 -0.32
N GLU A 169 -17.21 3.92 -0.60
CA GLU A 169 -17.79 4.49 -1.83
C GLU A 169 -17.64 6.02 -1.89
N GLU A 170 -17.91 6.73 -0.80
CA GLU A 170 -17.75 8.18 -0.68
C GLU A 170 -16.30 8.64 -0.89
N ASN A 171 -15.33 7.85 -0.41
CA ASN A 171 -13.90 8.11 -0.57
C ASN A 171 -13.31 7.51 -1.87
N ARG A 172 -14.16 7.00 -2.78
CA ARG A 172 -13.76 6.35 -4.04
C ARG A 172 -12.84 5.15 -3.84
N LEU A 173 -13.03 4.40 -2.77
CA LEU A 173 -12.22 3.25 -2.36
C LEU A 173 -12.87 1.92 -2.82
N THR A 174 -13.36 1.88 -4.05
CA THR A 174 -13.83 0.65 -4.69
C THR A 174 -13.03 0.37 -5.96
N SER A 175 -12.86 -0.90 -6.32
CA SER A 175 -12.11 -1.29 -7.52
C SER A 175 -12.66 -0.68 -8.80
N ALA A 176 -13.99 -0.54 -8.91
CA ALA A 176 -14.66 0.07 -10.06
C ALA A 176 -14.32 1.56 -10.17
N GLN A 177 -14.48 2.32 -9.08
CA GLN A 177 -14.20 3.76 -9.07
C GLN A 177 -12.73 4.08 -9.35
N ILE A 178 -11.80 3.30 -8.77
CA ILE A 178 -10.36 3.43 -9.03
C ILE A 178 -10.05 3.20 -10.51
N SER A 179 -10.69 2.18 -11.11
CA SER A 179 -10.51 1.89 -12.53
C SER A 179 -11.13 2.97 -13.42
N ASP A 180 -12.27 3.56 -13.02
CA ASP A 180 -12.89 4.69 -13.73
C ASP A 180 -11.97 5.92 -13.72
N ASP A 181 -11.35 6.24 -12.57
CA ASP A 181 -10.40 7.35 -12.45
C ASP A 181 -9.19 7.17 -13.35
N LEU A 182 -8.67 5.94 -13.46
CA LEU A 182 -7.53 5.62 -14.32
C LEU A 182 -7.85 5.74 -15.82
N GLN A 183 -9.08 5.50 -16.23
CA GLN A 183 -9.51 5.65 -17.63
C GLN A 183 -9.69 7.12 -18.03
N ASN A 184 -9.86 8.02 -17.04
CA ASN A 184 -10.07 9.46 -17.26
C ASN A 184 -8.79 10.29 -17.13
N LEU A 185 -7.61 9.64 -17.02
CA LEU A 185 -6.29 10.30 -16.96
C LEU A 185 -5.74 10.66 -18.34
#